data_8d43aac328d71dac3badf56dc0bcabe3
#
_entry.id   8d43aac328d71dac3badf56dc0bcabe3
#
_cell.length_a   1.000
_cell.length_b   1.000
_cell.length_c   1.000
_cell.angle_alpha   90.00
_cell.angle_beta   90.00
_cell.angle_gamma   90.00
#
_symmetry.space_group_name_H-M   'P 1'
#
loop_
_entity.id
_entity.type
_entity.pdbx_description
1 polymer ?
#
loop_
_entity_poly.entity_id
_entity_poly.type
_entity_poly.pdbx_seq_one_letter_code
_entity_poly.pdbx_strand_id
1 'polypeptide(L)'
;MTKILHIEHPEDTILTGDTSFLQSIKGKQHLSMKIDGAPAIVWGINPATGKFFVGTKSVFNKVKIKINETHADIDTNHEGKVATILHDCLDWLPRTNGIFQGDFIGVGGSDEYTPNTITYKFDTVIRENIIIAPHTFYTAESDLRDAIARPLDFVITDTPYCKFVKSDAYIYSGWYDRLGEEFELSPVVNMIEELMQTVEFVTDKEAAQIKKNVNRSIREGYALTNDDFLGNESLMHLYGLMIVLKDDLKAQCRQLDGPEAYLNGERISGEGYVMHNEFGTFKLVNRRSFSVANFNNPKYATV
;
A
#
# COMPACT_ATOMS: atom_id res chain seq x y z
N MET A 1 9.11 -19.41 -7.42
CA MET A 1 8.96 -17.95 -7.30
C MET A 1 7.89 -17.68 -6.25
N THR A 2 8.23 -16.97 -5.20
CA THR A 2 7.28 -16.59 -4.14
C THR A 2 6.35 -15.53 -4.70
N LYS A 3 5.03 -15.74 -4.66
CA LYS A 3 4.03 -14.76 -5.08
C LYS A 3 4.14 -13.53 -4.19
N ILE A 4 4.58 -12.39 -4.72
CA ILE A 4 4.53 -11.11 -4.03
C ILE A 4 3.09 -10.60 -4.18
N LEU A 5 2.28 -10.81 -3.13
CA LEU A 5 0.89 -10.34 -3.09
C LEU A 5 0.72 -9.00 -2.37
N HIS A 6 1.77 -8.50 -1.74
CA HIS A 6 1.73 -7.27 -0.94
C HIS A 6 3.03 -6.48 -1.13
N ILE A 7 2.88 -5.14 -1.17
CA ILE A 7 4.00 -4.23 -1.06
C ILE A 7 4.52 -4.29 0.38
N GLU A 8 5.81 -4.53 0.55
CA GLU A 8 6.44 -4.71 1.86
C GLU A 8 6.88 -3.37 2.49
N HIS A 9 7.05 -3.39 3.79
CA HIS A 9 7.73 -2.31 4.49
C HIS A 9 9.25 -2.56 4.45
N PRO A 10 10.10 -1.53 4.27
CA PRO A 10 11.55 -1.69 4.24
C PRO A 10 12.12 -2.44 5.44
N GLU A 11 11.61 -2.14 6.63
CA GLU A 11 12.01 -2.79 7.87
C GLU A 11 11.64 -4.27 7.94
N ASP A 12 10.62 -4.69 7.19
CA ASP A 12 10.21 -6.11 7.14
C ASP A 12 11.09 -6.93 6.19
N THR A 13 11.62 -6.32 5.12
CA THR A 13 12.46 -7.03 4.14
C THR A 13 13.83 -7.37 4.70
N ILE A 14 14.39 -6.48 5.54
CA ILE A 14 15.72 -6.67 6.10
C ILE A 14 15.82 -7.87 7.04
N LEU A 15 14.72 -8.39 7.59
CA LEU A 15 14.70 -9.52 8.50
C LEU A 15 15.37 -10.77 7.92
N THR A 16 15.24 -10.96 6.61
CA THR A 16 15.85 -12.08 5.87
C THR A 16 17.13 -11.72 5.12
N GLY A 17 17.68 -10.52 5.37
CA GLY A 17 18.88 -10.03 4.69
C GLY A 17 18.62 -9.43 3.31
N ASP A 18 17.38 -9.12 2.96
CA ASP A 18 17.05 -8.46 1.69
C ASP A 18 17.45 -6.98 1.73
N THR A 19 18.41 -6.61 0.90
CA THR A 19 18.99 -5.27 0.78
C THR A 19 18.36 -4.43 -0.35
N SER A 20 17.32 -4.92 -0.99
CA SER A 20 16.71 -4.27 -2.14
C SER A 20 16.24 -2.84 -1.85
N PHE A 21 15.79 -2.54 -0.62
CA PHE A 21 15.46 -1.18 -0.23
C PHE A 21 16.69 -0.25 -0.21
N LEU A 22 17.83 -0.71 0.33
CA LEU A 22 19.08 0.08 0.35
C LEU A 22 19.59 0.34 -1.06
N GLN A 23 19.39 -0.58 -1.98
CA GLN A 23 19.68 -0.40 -3.41
C GLN A 23 18.69 0.56 -4.05
N SER A 24 17.42 0.45 -3.70
CA SER A 24 16.34 1.30 -4.19
C SER A 24 16.57 2.78 -3.92
N ILE A 25 17.06 3.16 -2.74
CA ILE A 25 17.28 4.56 -2.39
C ILE A 25 18.44 5.20 -3.15
N LYS A 26 19.33 4.39 -3.73
CA LYS A 26 20.48 4.85 -4.55
C LYS A 26 20.12 5.07 -6.02
N GLY A 27 18.99 4.57 -6.48
CA GLY A 27 18.55 4.62 -7.87
C GLY A 27 17.49 5.69 -8.15
N LYS A 28 17.11 5.85 -9.41
CA LYS A 28 15.95 6.67 -9.78
C LYS A 28 14.67 6.00 -9.31
N GLN A 29 13.84 6.73 -8.58
CA GLN A 29 12.59 6.20 -8.02
C GLN A 29 11.38 6.87 -8.67
N HIS A 30 10.28 6.12 -8.74
CA HIS A 30 8.93 6.62 -8.89
C HIS A 30 8.27 6.65 -7.52
N LEU A 31 7.71 7.79 -7.15
CA LEU A 31 7.03 8.00 -5.88
C LEU A 31 5.58 8.39 -6.11
N SER A 32 4.69 7.83 -5.31
CA SER A 32 3.29 8.23 -5.24
C SER A 32 2.84 8.33 -3.79
N MET A 33 1.93 9.26 -3.51
CA MET A 33 1.28 9.29 -2.19
C MET A 33 0.39 8.04 -2.05
N LYS A 34 0.48 7.38 -0.91
CA LYS A 34 -0.43 6.28 -0.59
C LYS A 34 -1.77 6.85 -0.16
N ILE A 35 -2.76 6.73 -1.02
CA ILE A 35 -4.15 7.06 -0.74
C ILE A 35 -4.80 5.80 -0.15
N ASP A 36 -5.40 5.95 1.03
CA ASP A 36 -6.02 4.85 1.77
C ASP A 36 -7.54 4.93 1.68
N GLY A 37 -8.16 3.86 1.26
CA GLY A 37 -9.61 3.75 1.13
C GLY A 37 -10.12 2.37 1.55
N ALA A 38 -11.43 2.20 1.57
CA ALA A 38 -12.05 0.92 1.93
C ALA A 38 -13.42 0.73 1.26
N PRO A 39 -13.71 -0.47 0.75
CA PRO A 39 -12.84 -1.65 0.65
C PRO A 39 -11.82 -1.55 -0.49
N ALA A 40 -10.81 -2.45 -0.47
CA ALA A 40 -9.97 -2.67 -1.64
C ALA A 40 -10.79 -3.41 -2.72
N ILE A 41 -10.82 -2.84 -3.91
CA ILE A 41 -11.56 -3.35 -5.08
C ILE A 41 -10.58 -3.94 -6.07
N VAL A 42 -10.89 -5.11 -6.59
CA VAL A 42 -10.20 -5.75 -7.73
C VAL A 42 -11.17 -5.80 -8.89
N TRP A 43 -10.72 -5.36 -10.06
CA TRP A 43 -11.57 -5.39 -11.27
C TRP A 43 -10.75 -5.67 -12.52
N GLY A 44 -11.40 -6.07 -13.58
CA GLY A 44 -10.77 -6.31 -14.87
C GLY A 44 -11.43 -7.40 -15.68
N ILE A 45 -10.66 -8.00 -16.58
CA ILE A 45 -11.12 -9.13 -17.38
C ILE A 45 -10.67 -10.44 -16.72
N ASN A 46 -11.63 -11.28 -16.39
CA ASN A 46 -11.36 -12.61 -15.84
C ASN A 46 -10.67 -13.49 -16.90
N PRO A 47 -9.43 -13.94 -16.71
CA PRO A 47 -8.71 -14.70 -17.72
C PRO A 47 -9.36 -16.06 -18.03
N ALA A 48 -10.13 -16.61 -17.08
CA ALA A 48 -10.82 -17.90 -17.27
C ALA A 48 -12.08 -17.81 -18.13
N THR A 49 -12.79 -16.67 -18.10
CA THR A 49 -14.09 -16.51 -18.77
C THR A 49 -14.10 -15.46 -19.89
N GLY A 50 -13.10 -14.57 -19.91
CA GLY A 50 -13.06 -13.40 -20.80
C GLY A 50 -14.08 -12.31 -20.44
N LYS A 51 -14.79 -12.42 -19.32
CA LYS A 51 -15.79 -11.44 -18.89
C LYS A 51 -15.21 -10.41 -17.92
N PHE A 52 -15.81 -9.23 -17.91
CA PHE A 52 -15.50 -8.23 -16.89
C PHE A 52 -16.00 -8.71 -15.53
N PHE A 53 -15.20 -8.46 -14.51
CA PHE A 53 -15.55 -8.80 -13.13
C PHE A 53 -15.15 -7.68 -12.16
N VAL A 54 -15.79 -7.68 -11.01
CA VAL A 54 -15.41 -6.93 -9.82
C VAL A 54 -15.36 -7.84 -8.59
N GLY A 55 -14.58 -7.46 -7.59
CA GLY A 55 -14.54 -8.17 -6.32
C GLY A 55 -13.61 -7.49 -5.32
N THR A 56 -13.39 -8.16 -4.21
CA THR A 56 -12.36 -7.81 -3.24
C THR A 56 -11.15 -8.72 -3.44
N LYS A 57 -10.14 -8.63 -2.57
CA LYS A 57 -8.99 -9.57 -2.59
C LYS A 57 -9.39 -11.06 -2.55
N SER A 58 -10.63 -11.37 -2.19
CA SER A 58 -11.17 -12.73 -2.20
C SER A 58 -11.20 -13.38 -3.58
N VAL A 59 -11.08 -12.62 -4.67
CA VAL A 59 -10.93 -13.13 -6.04
C VAL A 59 -9.66 -13.95 -6.25
N PHE A 60 -8.66 -13.76 -5.40
CA PHE A 60 -7.38 -14.48 -5.41
C PHE A 60 -7.32 -15.65 -4.44
N ASN A 61 -8.40 -15.91 -3.70
CA ASN A 61 -8.42 -16.99 -2.72
C ASN A 61 -8.31 -18.35 -3.40
N LYS A 62 -7.61 -19.30 -2.76
CA LYS A 62 -7.55 -20.70 -3.23
C LYS A 62 -8.84 -21.47 -2.93
N VAL A 63 -9.50 -21.10 -1.83
CA VAL A 63 -10.77 -21.67 -1.37
C VAL A 63 -11.74 -20.51 -1.15
N LYS A 64 -13.04 -20.68 -1.47
CA LYS A 64 -14.06 -19.64 -1.41
C LYS A 64 -13.70 -18.39 -2.22
N ILE A 65 -13.40 -18.62 -3.50
CA ILE A 65 -13.17 -17.57 -4.49
C ILE A 65 -14.47 -16.80 -4.70
N LYS A 66 -14.41 -15.47 -4.70
CA LYS A 66 -15.58 -14.60 -4.89
C LYS A 66 -15.31 -13.65 -6.07
N ILE A 67 -15.53 -14.13 -7.27
CA ILE A 67 -15.47 -13.35 -8.52
C ILE A 67 -16.90 -12.98 -8.88
N ASN A 68 -17.17 -11.73 -9.22
CA ASN A 68 -18.51 -11.27 -9.53
C ASN A 68 -18.52 -10.69 -10.95
N GLU A 69 -19.09 -11.43 -11.89
CA GLU A 69 -19.28 -11.02 -13.28
C GLU A 69 -20.68 -10.44 -13.53
N THR A 70 -21.58 -10.65 -12.57
CA THR A 70 -22.97 -10.18 -12.60
C THR A 70 -23.40 -9.64 -11.22
N HIS A 71 -24.49 -8.88 -11.20
CA HIS A 71 -25.10 -8.42 -9.95
C HIS A 71 -25.56 -9.59 -9.06
N ALA A 72 -26.07 -10.67 -9.66
CA ALA A 72 -26.47 -11.88 -8.95
C ALA A 72 -25.28 -12.58 -8.25
N ASP A 73 -24.09 -12.52 -8.84
CA ASP A 73 -22.88 -13.03 -8.19
C ASP A 73 -22.52 -12.18 -6.96
N ILE A 74 -22.69 -10.86 -7.06
CA ILE A 74 -22.44 -9.95 -5.92
C ILE A 74 -23.39 -10.29 -4.78
N ASP A 75 -24.70 -10.41 -5.05
CA ASP A 75 -25.72 -10.75 -4.06
C ASP A 75 -25.47 -12.10 -3.40
N THR A 76 -24.91 -13.06 -4.14
CA THR A 76 -24.53 -14.37 -3.62
C THR A 76 -23.29 -14.33 -2.73
N ASN A 77 -22.32 -13.51 -3.10
CA ASN A 77 -20.98 -13.52 -2.52
C ASN A 77 -20.79 -12.49 -1.39
N HIS A 78 -21.56 -11.41 -1.38
CA HIS A 78 -21.34 -10.26 -0.51
C HIS A 78 -22.65 -9.71 0.05
N GLU A 79 -22.56 -9.03 1.19
CA GLU A 79 -23.69 -8.40 1.88
C GLU A 79 -23.34 -6.97 2.31
N GLY A 80 -24.36 -6.18 2.63
CA GLY A 80 -24.23 -4.84 3.20
C GLY A 80 -23.46 -3.87 2.32
N LYS A 81 -22.68 -2.99 2.94
CA LYS A 81 -21.98 -1.90 2.26
C LYS A 81 -21.02 -2.39 1.15
N VAL A 82 -20.38 -3.54 1.35
CA VAL A 82 -19.46 -4.11 0.35
C VAL A 82 -20.22 -4.51 -0.92
N ALA A 83 -21.38 -5.14 -0.78
CA ALA A 83 -22.22 -5.50 -1.93
C ALA A 83 -22.66 -4.24 -2.69
N THR A 84 -23.15 -3.21 -2.02
CA THR A 84 -23.53 -1.93 -2.64
C THR A 84 -22.38 -1.34 -3.44
N ILE A 85 -21.18 -1.25 -2.86
CA ILE A 85 -20.00 -0.71 -3.54
C ILE A 85 -19.62 -1.56 -4.76
N LEU A 86 -19.71 -2.89 -4.67
CA LEU A 86 -19.41 -3.76 -5.80
C LEU A 86 -20.43 -3.65 -6.93
N HIS A 87 -21.70 -3.41 -6.62
CA HIS A 87 -22.74 -3.09 -7.63
C HIS A 87 -22.37 -1.80 -8.38
N ASP A 88 -22.04 -0.73 -7.65
CA ASP A 88 -21.59 0.53 -8.27
C ASP A 88 -20.32 0.33 -9.11
N CYS A 89 -19.36 -0.46 -8.62
CA CYS A 89 -18.14 -0.78 -9.35
C CYS A 89 -18.41 -1.58 -10.63
N LEU A 90 -19.34 -2.54 -10.60
CA LEU A 90 -19.72 -3.33 -11.77
C LEU A 90 -20.36 -2.47 -12.87
N ASP A 91 -21.14 -1.45 -12.47
CA ASP A 91 -21.82 -0.53 -13.37
C ASP A 91 -20.88 0.54 -13.96
N TRP A 92 -19.99 1.10 -13.15
CA TRP A 92 -19.28 2.34 -13.47
C TRP A 92 -17.79 2.20 -13.77
N LEU A 93 -17.13 1.10 -13.40
CA LEU A 93 -15.73 0.89 -13.74
C LEU A 93 -15.54 0.61 -15.24
N PRO A 94 -14.49 1.16 -15.86
CA PRO A 94 -14.20 0.91 -17.26
C PRO A 94 -13.83 -0.56 -17.50
N ARG A 95 -14.36 -1.12 -18.58
CA ARG A 95 -14.11 -2.51 -19.01
C ARG A 95 -12.82 -2.60 -19.83
N THR A 96 -11.72 -2.18 -19.22
CA THR A 96 -10.38 -2.21 -19.85
C THR A 96 -9.72 -3.58 -19.70
N ASN A 97 -8.82 -3.90 -20.62
CA ASN A 97 -8.00 -5.11 -20.52
C ASN A 97 -7.03 -5.00 -19.34
N GLY A 98 -6.84 -6.10 -18.65
CA GLY A 98 -5.98 -6.21 -17.47
C GLY A 98 -6.76 -6.48 -16.20
N ILE A 99 -6.04 -6.62 -15.10
CA ILE A 99 -6.60 -6.83 -13.77
C ILE A 99 -5.98 -5.78 -12.85
N PHE A 100 -6.82 -4.99 -12.20
CA PHE A 100 -6.41 -3.85 -11.40
C PHE A 100 -6.88 -4.01 -9.97
N GLN A 101 -6.18 -3.36 -9.05
CA GLN A 101 -6.66 -3.17 -7.69
C GLN A 101 -6.48 -1.71 -7.30
N GLY A 102 -7.46 -1.20 -6.59
CA GLY A 102 -7.42 0.12 -5.97
C GLY A 102 -8.34 0.14 -4.75
N ASP A 103 -8.26 1.22 -4.00
CA ASP A 103 -9.08 1.44 -2.84
C ASP A 103 -10.29 2.32 -3.20
N PHE A 104 -11.47 1.94 -2.73
CA PHE A 104 -12.69 2.73 -2.90
C PHE A 104 -12.64 3.96 -1.98
N ILE A 105 -12.78 5.14 -2.56
CA ILE A 105 -12.74 6.42 -1.84
C ILE A 105 -14.15 6.92 -1.53
N GLY A 106 -15.08 6.81 -2.48
CA GLY A 106 -16.44 7.27 -2.28
C GLY A 106 -17.29 7.29 -3.54
N VAL A 107 -18.50 7.81 -3.37
CA VAL A 107 -19.45 8.14 -4.43
C VAL A 107 -19.39 9.63 -4.65
N GLY A 108 -19.46 10.08 -5.90
CA GLY A 108 -19.39 11.50 -6.23
C GLY A 108 -20.46 12.36 -5.55
N GLY A 109 -20.32 13.68 -5.68
CA GLY A 109 -21.24 14.67 -5.11
C GLY A 109 -20.65 15.53 -3.99
N SER A 110 -19.38 15.33 -3.64
CA SER A 110 -18.65 16.12 -2.64
C SER A 110 -17.23 16.47 -3.13
N ASP A 111 -16.56 17.35 -2.42
CA ASP A 111 -15.13 17.62 -2.51
C ASP A 111 -14.36 17.04 -1.31
N GLU A 112 -15.07 16.50 -0.31
CA GLU A 112 -14.47 15.85 0.88
C GLU A 112 -14.95 14.40 1.03
N TYR A 113 -13.99 13.48 1.26
CA TYR A 113 -14.24 12.05 1.43
C TYR A 113 -13.43 11.48 2.57
N THR A 114 -14.08 10.71 3.46
CA THR A 114 -13.44 10.00 4.57
C THR A 114 -13.72 8.50 4.43
N PRO A 115 -13.03 7.82 3.51
CA PRO A 115 -13.27 6.40 3.26
C PRO A 115 -12.89 5.53 4.45
N ASN A 116 -11.83 5.91 5.18
CA ASN A 116 -11.31 5.21 6.33
C ASN A 116 -11.09 6.19 7.50
N THR A 117 -9.88 6.47 7.91
CA THR A 117 -9.52 7.43 8.98
C THR A 117 -9.09 8.77 8.43
N ILE A 118 -8.53 8.80 7.23
CA ILE A 118 -8.06 10.01 6.55
C ILE A 118 -9.19 10.64 5.77
N THR A 119 -9.35 11.96 5.91
CA THR A 119 -10.22 12.77 5.06
C THR A 119 -9.39 13.32 3.91
N TYR A 120 -9.86 13.07 2.68
CA TYR A 120 -9.28 13.61 1.46
C TYR A 120 -10.13 14.76 0.96
N LYS A 121 -9.50 15.92 0.71
CA LYS A 121 -10.14 17.11 0.19
C LYS A 121 -9.61 17.43 -1.20
N PHE A 122 -10.52 17.55 -2.15
CA PHE A 122 -10.26 17.87 -3.55
C PHE A 122 -10.52 19.35 -3.81
N ASP A 123 -9.87 19.92 -4.82
CA ASP A 123 -10.05 21.33 -5.18
C ASP A 123 -11.46 21.65 -5.70
N THR A 124 -12.18 20.64 -6.19
CA THR A 124 -13.53 20.77 -6.74
C THR A 124 -14.39 19.56 -6.38
N VAL A 125 -15.72 19.79 -6.39
CA VAL A 125 -16.68 18.70 -6.23
C VAL A 125 -16.50 17.66 -7.34
N ILE A 126 -16.29 16.40 -6.97
CA ILE A 126 -16.19 15.27 -7.88
C ILE A 126 -17.60 14.89 -8.33
N ARG A 127 -17.82 14.84 -9.64
CA ARG A 127 -19.14 14.59 -10.25
C ARG A 127 -19.32 13.18 -10.77
N GLU A 128 -18.24 12.45 -10.93
CA GLU A 128 -18.22 11.05 -11.34
C GLU A 128 -18.96 10.19 -10.31
N ASN A 129 -19.56 9.08 -10.75
CA ASN A 129 -20.36 8.20 -9.89
C ASN A 129 -19.56 7.55 -8.77
N ILE A 130 -18.34 7.12 -9.08
CA ILE A 130 -17.43 6.47 -8.13
C ILE A 130 -16.03 7.06 -8.20
N ILE A 131 -15.30 6.90 -7.10
CA ILE A 131 -13.94 7.38 -6.92
C ILE A 131 -13.07 6.23 -6.45
N ILE A 132 -12.04 5.91 -7.21
CA ILE A 132 -11.11 4.80 -6.93
C ILE A 132 -9.67 5.34 -6.90
N ALA A 133 -8.87 4.89 -5.95
CA ALA A 133 -7.43 5.12 -5.92
C ALA A 133 -6.70 3.85 -6.38
N PRO A 134 -6.38 3.70 -7.68
CA PRO A 134 -5.71 2.52 -8.21
C PRO A 134 -4.23 2.49 -7.80
N HIS A 135 -3.71 1.30 -7.45
CA HIS A 135 -2.32 1.18 -6.99
C HIS A 135 -1.62 -0.10 -7.42
N THR A 136 -2.33 -1.11 -7.92
CA THR A 136 -1.74 -2.39 -8.30
C THR A 136 -2.33 -2.88 -9.62
N PHE A 137 -1.47 -3.41 -10.46
CA PHE A 137 -1.81 -4.14 -11.65
C PHE A 137 -1.44 -5.63 -11.47
N TYR A 138 -2.24 -6.53 -12.01
CA TYR A 138 -1.97 -7.97 -11.95
C TYR A 138 -1.85 -8.56 -13.34
N THR A 139 -0.91 -9.47 -13.50
CA THR A 139 -0.83 -10.36 -14.65
C THR A 139 -1.27 -11.76 -14.22
N ALA A 140 -2.19 -12.36 -14.99
CA ALA A 140 -2.63 -13.73 -14.80
C ALA A 140 -2.83 -14.37 -16.19
N GLU A 141 -2.39 -15.62 -16.38
CA GLU A 141 -2.49 -16.27 -17.68
C GLU A 141 -3.87 -16.90 -17.90
N SER A 142 -4.35 -17.68 -16.94
CA SER A 142 -5.60 -18.43 -17.10
C SER A 142 -6.50 -18.43 -15.86
N ASP A 143 -5.97 -18.05 -14.71
CA ASP A 143 -6.69 -18.09 -13.43
C ASP A 143 -6.22 -16.98 -12.51
N LEU A 144 -7.18 -16.32 -11.84
CA LEU A 144 -6.87 -15.26 -10.87
C LEU A 144 -6.04 -15.75 -9.66
N ARG A 145 -6.11 -17.05 -9.35
CA ARG A 145 -5.27 -17.66 -8.30
C ARG A 145 -3.78 -17.62 -8.62
N ASP A 146 -3.43 -17.48 -9.90
CA ASP A 146 -2.05 -17.40 -10.37
C ASP A 146 -1.61 -15.97 -10.68
N ALA A 147 -2.43 -14.99 -10.29
CA ALA A 147 -2.13 -13.59 -10.51
C ALA A 147 -0.85 -13.16 -9.78
N ILE A 148 -0.03 -12.39 -10.50
CA ILE A 148 1.21 -11.79 -9.98
C ILE A 148 0.99 -10.29 -9.90
N ALA A 149 1.13 -9.74 -8.69
CA ALA A 149 1.02 -8.32 -8.44
C ALA A 149 2.23 -7.57 -9.03
N ARG A 150 1.95 -6.43 -9.63
CA ARG A 150 2.94 -5.46 -10.11
C ARG A 150 2.51 -4.06 -9.68
N PRO A 151 3.46 -3.14 -9.48
CA PRO A 151 3.12 -1.73 -9.28
C PRO A 151 2.35 -1.20 -10.49
N LEU A 152 1.45 -0.26 -10.24
CA LEU A 152 0.78 0.48 -11.29
C LEU A 152 1.68 1.67 -11.68
N ASP A 153 2.46 1.50 -12.73
CA ASP A 153 3.45 2.47 -13.24
C ASP A 153 2.94 3.30 -14.43
N PHE A 154 1.66 3.14 -14.76
CA PHE A 154 0.99 3.89 -15.84
C PHE A 154 -0.27 4.57 -15.34
N VAL A 155 -0.71 5.56 -16.11
CA VAL A 155 -1.92 6.36 -15.79
C VAL A 155 -3.17 5.62 -16.24
N ILE A 156 -4.14 5.47 -15.33
CA ILE A 156 -5.52 5.13 -15.69
C ILE A 156 -6.28 6.43 -15.84
N THR A 157 -6.87 6.65 -17.02
CA THR A 157 -7.59 7.88 -17.33
C THR A 157 -8.99 7.84 -16.73
N ASP A 158 -9.43 8.98 -16.19
CA ASP A 158 -10.80 9.19 -15.74
C ASP A 158 -11.81 8.90 -16.85
N THR A 159 -12.97 8.42 -16.44
CA THR A 159 -14.13 8.26 -17.33
C THR A 159 -15.26 9.22 -16.89
N PRO A 160 -16.33 9.41 -17.66
CA PRO A 160 -17.47 10.20 -17.21
C PRO A 160 -18.14 9.68 -15.92
N TYR A 161 -17.84 8.44 -15.53
CA TYR A 161 -18.50 7.74 -14.41
C TYR A 161 -17.55 7.38 -13.27
N CYS A 162 -16.25 7.33 -13.53
CA CYS A 162 -15.26 6.92 -12.54
C CYS A 162 -14.08 7.90 -12.52
N LYS A 163 -13.86 8.51 -11.35
CA LYS A 163 -12.67 9.28 -11.02
C LYS A 163 -11.58 8.37 -10.52
N PHE A 164 -10.41 8.38 -11.16
CA PHE A 164 -9.23 7.69 -10.68
C PHE A 164 -8.29 8.66 -9.97
N VAL A 165 -8.10 8.44 -8.67
CA VAL A 165 -7.24 9.30 -7.85
C VAL A 165 -5.86 8.69 -7.77
N LYS A 166 -4.89 9.39 -8.34
CA LYS A 166 -3.46 9.11 -8.20
C LYS A 166 -2.79 10.39 -7.77
N SER A 167 -1.82 10.30 -6.92
CA SER A 167 -1.05 11.46 -6.48
C SER A 167 0.42 11.13 -6.62
N ASP A 168 1.06 11.76 -7.58
CA ASP A 168 2.49 11.65 -7.76
C ASP A 168 3.23 12.44 -6.69
N ALA A 169 4.44 11.99 -6.36
CA ALA A 169 5.28 12.59 -5.35
C ALA A 169 6.74 12.61 -5.81
N TYR A 170 7.56 13.42 -5.15
CA TYR A 170 8.98 13.51 -5.40
C TYR A 170 9.77 13.67 -4.09
N ILE A 171 11.05 13.36 -4.14
CA ILE A 171 11.97 13.67 -3.05
C ILE A 171 12.48 15.09 -3.25
N TYR A 172 12.34 15.94 -2.23
CA TYR A 172 12.78 17.33 -2.31
C TYR A 172 14.31 17.40 -2.55
N SER A 173 14.71 18.26 -3.48
CA SER A 173 16.03 18.29 -4.14
C SER A 173 17.25 18.47 -3.23
N GLY A 174 17.10 18.92 -2.01
CA GLY A 174 18.21 19.02 -1.07
C GLY A 174 18.93 17.67 -0.78
N TRP A 175 18.26 16.57 -1.11
CA TRP A 175 18.80 15.21 -1.01
C TRP A 175 19.40 14.74 -2.35
N TYR A 176 18.76 15.08 -3.49
CA TYR A 176 19.16 14.64 -4.82
C TYR A 176 20.33 15.43 -5.42
N ASP A 177 20.43 16.73 -5.14
CA ASP A 177 21.57 17.55 -5.61
C ASP A 177 22.89 17.12 -4.96
N ARG A 178 22.83 16.39 -3.84
CA ARG A 178 23.98 15.73 -3.21
C ARG A 178 24.28 14.35 -3.77
N LEU A 179 23.39 13.76 -4.59
CA LEU A 179 23.55 12.42 -5.19
C LEU A 179 24.44 12.42 -6.44
N GLY A 180 24.75 13.57 -7.00
CA GLY A 180 25.65 13.70 -8.14
C GLY A 180 27.14 13.65 -7.79
N GLU A 181 27.50 13.90 -6.53
CA GLU A 181 28.86 13.87 -6.02
C GLU A 181 28.90 13.00 -4.76
N GLU A 182 29.59 11.84 -4.82
CA GLU A 182 29.87 10.89 -3.75
C GLU A 182 28.97 11.00 -2.51
N PHE A 183 27.88 10.29 -2.56
CA PHE A 183 26.88 10.23 -1.51
C PHE A 183 27.50 9.64 -0.23
N GLU A 184 27.95 10.47 0.68
CA GLU A 184 28.04 10.08 2.08
C GLU A 184 26.61 9.85 2.57
N LEU A 185 26.14 8.64 2.29
CA LEU A 185 24.88 8.14 2.82
C LEU A 185 24.84 8.47 4.32
N SER A 186 23.69 8.95 4.75
CA SER A 186 23.32 9.23 6.14
C SER A 186 24.11 8.32 7.08
N PRO A 187 24.64 8.80 8.19
CA PRO A 187 25.30 7.96 9.21
C PRO A 187 24.51 6.69 9.55
N VAL A 188 23.18 6.75 9.38
CA VAL A 188 22.26 5.63 9.58
C VAL A 188 22.51 4.50 8.57
N VAL A 189 22.81 4.79 7.29
CA VAL A 189 23.09 3.74 6.31
C VAL A 189 24.41 3.04 6.60
N ASN A 190 25.45 3.82 6.99
CA ASN A 190 26.71 3.22 7.42
C ASN A 190 26.51 2.28 8.62
N MET A 191 25.74 2.71 9.63
CA MET A 191 25.40 1.86 10.78
C MET A 191 24.63 0.61 10.36
N ILE A 192 23.71 0.71 9.43
CA ILE A 192 22.98 -0.43 8.87
C ILE A 192 23.96 -1.40 8.19
N GLU A 193 24.83 -0.90 7.29
CA GLU A 193 25.78 -1.71 6.54
C GLU A 193 26.81 -2.40 7.48
N GLU A 194 27.26 -1.73 8.53
CA GLU A 194 28.13 -2.32 9.55
C GLU A 194 27.42 -3.43 10.34
N LEU A 195 26.20 -3.17 10.80
CA LEU A 195 25.45 -4.13 11.60
C LEU A 195 25.06 -5.37 10.77
N MET A 196 24.77 -5.20 9.49
CA MET A 196 24.48 -6.31 8.57
C MET A 196 25.62 -7.31 8.42
N GLN A 197 26.86 -6.93 8.69
CA GLN A 197 28.01 -7.84 8.63
C GLN A 197 28.06 -8.83 9.80
N THR A 198 27.37 -8.52 10.88
CA THR A 198 27.44 -9.29 12.13
C THR A 198 26.11 -9.85 12.58
N VAL A 199 25.00 -9.34 12.05
CA VAL A 199 23.65 -9.79 12.41
C VAL A 199 23.36 -11.17 11.82
N GLU A 200 22.72 -12.03 12.61
CA GLU A 200 22.18 -13.29 12.13
C GLU A 200 20.75 -13.06 11.60
N PHE A 201 20.60 -13.20 10.28
CA PHE A 201 19.31 -13.09 9.62
C PHE A 201 18.45 -14.33 9.85
N VAL A 202 17.13 -14.11 9.82
CA VAL A 202 16.17 -15.19 10.11
C VAL A 202 15.59 -15.80 8.83
N THR A 203 15.01 -16.98 8.96
CA THR A 203 14.27 -17.65 7.88
C THR A 203 12.94 -16.92 7.58
N ASP A 204 12.35 -17.14 6.40
CA ASP A 204 11.03 -16.60 6.04
C ASP A 204 9.95 -16.91 7.08
N LYS A 205 9.98 -18.10 7.68
CA LYS A 205 9.04 -18.52 8.73
C LYS A 205 9.19 -17.69 9.99
N GLU A 206 10.42 -17.47 10.43
CA GLU A 206 10.74 -16.67 11.62
C GLU A 206 10.44 -15.19 11.36
N ALA A 207 10.79 -14.67 10.17
CA ALA A 207 10.42 -13.31 9.74
C ALA A 207 8.90 -13.10 9.78
N ALA A 208 8.10 -14.08 9.32
CA ALA A 208 6.65 -14.02 9.42
C ALA A 208 6.16 -13.98 10.88
N GLN A 209 6.81 -14.71 11.79
CA GLN A 209 6.50 -14.67 13.22
C GLN A 209 6.88 -13.31 13.84
N ILE A 210 8.06 -12.78 13.52
CA ILE A 210 8.51 -11.44 13.97
C ILE A 210 7.52 -10.37 13.50
N LYS A 211 7.15 -10.35 12.20
CA LYS A 211 6.15 -9.42 11.66
C LYS A 211 4.83 -9.48 12.44
N LYS A 212 4.39 -10.67 12.82
CA LYS A 212 3.17 -10.86 13.63
C LYS A 212 3.31 -10.27 15.03
N ASN A 213 4.44 -10.50 15.70
CA ASN A 213 4.74 -9.98 17.02
C ASN A 213 4.80 -8.44 16.98
N VAL A 214 5.61 -7.89 16.08
CA VAL A 214 5.75 -6.44 15.85
C VAL A 214 4.39 -5.78 15.60
N ASN A 215 3.56 -6.35 14.71
CA ASN A 215 2.23 -5.82 14.43
C ASN A 215 1.31 -5.85 15.65
N ARG A 216 1.43 -6.87 16.52
CA ARG A 216 0.70 -6.93 17.79
C ARG A 216 1.17 -5.80 18.71
N SER A 217 2.47 -5.67 18.98
CA SER A 217 3.03 -4.65 19.85
C SER A 217 2.66 -3.23 19.39
N ILE A 218 2.72 -2.97 18.07
CA ILE A 218 2.31 -1.68 17.49
C ILE A 218 0.82 -1.41 17.75
N ARG A 219 -0.08 -2.38 17.52
CA ARG A 219 -1.53 -2.22 17.74
C ARG A 219 -1.86 -1.96 19.21
N GLU A 220 -1.18 -2.63 20.10
CA GLU A 220 -1.36 -2.51 21.55
C GLU A 220 -0.65 -1.27 22.13
N GLY A 221 0.08 -0.51 21.30
CA GLY A 221 0.79 0.72 21.71
C GLY A 221 2.08 0.47 22.48
N TYR A 222 2.57 -0.76 22.50
CA TYR A 222 3.81 -1.11 23.22
C TYR A 222 5.06 -0.75 22.40
N ALA A 223 6.15 -0.50 23.12
CA ALA A 223 7.47 -0.44 22.52
C ALA A 223 7.88 -1.85 22.04
N LEU A 224 8.62 -1.91 20.94
CA LEU A 224 9.21 -3.16 20.46
C LEU A 224 10.29 -3.63 21.45
N THR A 225 10.32 -4.92 21.69
CA THR A 225 11.24 -5.56 22.62
C THR A 225 11.99 -6.70 21.93
N ASN A 226 13.04 -7.19 22.56
CA ASN A 226 13.82 -8.32 22.06
C ASN A 226 12.95 -9.58 21.85
N ASP A 227 11.92 -9.78 22.67
CA ASP A 227 10.99 -10.91 22.53
C ASP A 227 10.19 -10.87 21.21
N ASP A 228 9.90 -9.68 20.69
CA ASP A 228 9.25 -9.54 19.39
C ASP A 228 10.13 -10.05 18.25
N PHE A 229 11.45 -10.07 18.46
CA PHE A 229 12.48 -10.53 17.52
C PHE A 229 13.06 -11.90 17.86
N LEU A 230 12.32 -12.72 18.60
CA LEU A 230 12.73 -14.09 19.00
C LEU A 230 14.04 -14.12 19.79
N GLY A 231 14.35 -13.06 20.55
CA GLY A 231 15.57 -12.93 21.32
C GLY A 231 16.78 -12.37 20.54
N ASN A 232 16.63 -12.01 19.26
CA ASN A 232 17.72 -11.48 18.43
C ASN A 232 17.82 -9.94 18.56
N GLU A 233 18.60 -9.47 19.51
CA GLU A 233 18.79 -8.05 19.82
C GLU A 233 19.42 -7.28 18.65
N SER A 234 20.41 -7.86 17.99
CA SER A 234 21.07 -7.23 16.84
C SER A 234 20.11 -7.02 15.67
N LEU A 235 19.22 -7.99 15.43
CA LEU A 235 18.18 -7.87 14.41
C LEU A 235 17.13 -6.83 14.79
N MET A 236 16.78 -6.72 16.08
CA MET A 236 15.89 -5.66 16.57
C MET A 236 16.51 -4.27 16.33
N HIS A 237 17.80 -4.10 16.60
CA HIS A 237 18.50 -2.83 16.35
C HIS A 237 18.55 -2.51 14.84
N LEU A 238 18.87 -3.49 14.00
CA LEU A 238 18.86 -3.33 12.54
C LEU A 238 17.47 -2.93 12.02
N TYR A 239 16.42 -3.57 12.52
CA TYR A 239 15.04 -3.23 12.22
C TYR A 239 14.70 -1.77 12.60
N GLY A 240 15.15 -1.35 13.78
CA GLY A 240 15.01 0.04 14.25
C GLY A 240 15.72 1.06 13.34
N LEU A 241 16.95 0.78 12.92
CA LEU A 241 17.68 1.63 11.99
C LEU A 241 16.97 1.72 10.62
N MET A 242 16.40 0.64 10.12
CA MET A 242 15.59 0.66 8.89
C MET A 242 14.34 1.51 9.02
N ILE A 243 13.69 1.55 10.19
CA ILE A 243 12.56 2.47 10.45
C ILE A 243 13.05 3.92 10.40
N VAL A 244 14.17 4.24 11.06
CA VAL A 244 14.75 5.61 11.06
C VAL A 244 15.05 6.03 9.63
N LEU A 245 15.76 5.20 8.85
CA LEU A 245 16.08 5.49 7.45
C LEU A 245 14.83 5.73 6.60
N LYS A 246 13.82 4.88 6.76
CA LYS A 246 12.52 5.03 6.06
C LYS A 246 11.82 6.34 6.45
N ASP A 247 11.80 6.69 7.73
CA ASP A 247 11.12 7.90 8.21
C ASP A 247 11.88 9.16 7.77
N ASP A 248 13.22 9.14 7.73
CA ASP A 248 14.06 10.22 7.18
C ASP A 248 13.78 10.42 5.68
N LEU A 249 13.73 9.33 4.91
CA LEU A 249 13.40 9.39 3.49
C LEU A 249 11.98 9.93 3.28
N LYS A 250 11.00 9.43 4.06
CA LYS A 250 9.62 9.90 4.03
C LYS A 250 9.51 11.39 4.32
N ALA A 251 10.29 11.92 5.28
CA ALA A 251 10.31 13.33 5.61
C ALA A 251 10.77 14.23 4.46
N GLN A 252 11.54 13.68 3.51
CA GLN A 252 11.97 14.37 2.29
C GLN A 252 10.94 14.29 1.15
N CYS A 253 9.97 13.38 1.21
CA CYS A 253 8.95 13.25 0.17
C CYS A 253 7.97 14.41 0.19
N ARG A 254 7.58 14.86 -1.00
CA ARG A 254 6.58 15.90 -1.21
C ARG A 254 5.58 15.44 -2.24
N GLN A 255 4.32 15.68 -1.97
CA GLN A 255 3.23 15.46 -2.92
C GLN A 255 3.34 16.50 -4.06
N LEU A 256 3.16 16.05 -5.28
CA LEU A 256 3.17 16.90 -6.48
C LEU A 256 1.75 17.36 -6.83
N ASP A 257 0.79 16.45 -6.75
CA ASP A 257 -0.62 16.66 -7.12
C ASP A 257 -1.56 15.80 -6.26
N GLY A 258 -2.86 15.84 -6.57
CA GLY A 258 -3.88 15.04 -5.89
C GLY A 258 -4.50 15.73 -4.67
N PRO A 259 -5.38 15.05 -3.91
CA PRO A 259 -6.12 15.65 -2.82
C PRO A 259 -5.25 16.00 -1.62
N GLU A 260 -5.65 17.02 -0.88
CA GLU A 260 -5.13 17.26 0.47
C GLU A 260 -5.63 16.18 1.43
N ALA A 261 -4.80 15.79 2.38
CA ALA A 261 -5.15 14.77 3.38
C ALA A 261 -5.19 15.36 4.79
N TYR A 262 -6.20 14.95 5.54
CA TYR A 262 -6.41 15.42 6.93
C TYR A 262 -6.65 14.22 7.86
N LEU A 263 -6.07 14.28 9.05
CA LEU A 263 -6.32 13.33 10.14
C LEU A 263 -6.77 14.12 11.38
N ASN A 264 -7.97 13.84 11.87
CA ASN A 264 -8.57 14.58 13.01
C ASN A 264 -8.60 16.12 12.80
N GLY A 265 -8.78 16.57 11.56
CA GLY A 265 -8.82 17.99 11.20
C GLY A 265 -7.45 18.65 10.99
N GLU A 266 -6.36 17.94 11.24
CA GLU A 266 -5.00 18.42 10.97
C GLU A 266 -4.53 17.95 9.59
N ARG A 267 -3.92 18.85 8.81
CA ARG A 267 -3.35 18.52 7.50
C ARG A 267 -2.15 17.63 7.67
N ILE A 268 -2.11 16.53 6.92
CA ILE A 268 -1.04 15.55 6.91
C ILE A 268 -0.56 15.28 5.48
N SER A 269 0.57 14.60 5.33
CA SER A 269 1.09 14.12 4.03
C SER A 269 0.51 12.75 3.62
N GLY A 270 -0.78 12.51 3.86
CA GLY A 270 -1.40 11.21 3.64
C GLY A 270 -0.93 10.15 4.64
N GLU A 271 -1.19 8.88 4.34
CA GLU A 271 -0.65 7.75 5.13
C GLU A 271 0.88 7.63 4.98
N GLY A 272 1.39 8.08 3.86
CA GLY A 272 2.78 8.04 3.45
C GLY A 272 2.90 7.90 1.94
N TYR A 273 3.98 7.27 1.50
CA TYR A 273 4.29 7.15 0.09
C TYR A 273 4.56 5.69 -0.29
N VAL A 274 4.42 5.40 -1.57
CA VAL A 274 4.92 4.17 -2.19
C VAL A 274 6.08 4.56 -3.08
N MET A 275 7.23 3.94 -2.86
CA MET A 275 8.43 4.08 -3.67
C MET A 275 8.59 2.84 -4.54
N HIS A 276 8.85 3.04 -5.83
CA HIS A 276 9.05 1.97 -6.79
C HIS A 276 10.22 2.26 -7.71
N ASN A 277 11.04 1.23 -7.97
CA ASN A 277 12.04 1.21 -9.04
C ASN A 277 12.40 -0.26 -9.41
N GLU A 278 13.48 -0.44 -10.17
CA GLU A 278 13.98 -1.75 -10.60
C GLU A 278 14.35 -2.71 -9.45
N PHE A 279 14.66 -2.21 -8.26
CA PHE A 279 15.04 -3.01 -7.10
C PHE A 279 13.84 -3.45 -6.26
N GLY A 280 12.68 -2.81 -6.40
CA GLY A 280 11.48 -3.21 -5.66
C GLY A 280 10.44 -2.12 -5.50
N THR A 281 9.44 -2.46 -4.70
CA THR A 281 8.34 -1.56 -4.31
C THR A 281 8.19 -1.56 -2.80
N PHE A 282 8.23 -0.39 -2.18
CA PHE A 282 8.29 -0.23 -0.74
C PHE A 282 7.28 0.78 -0.24
N LYS A 283 6.70 0.51 0.92
CA LYS A 283 5.82 1.44 1.65
C LYS A 283 6.63 2.32 2.59
N LEU A 284 6.65 3.62 2.32
CA LEU A 284 7.20 4.63 3.20
C LEU A 284 6.09 5.17 4.12
N VAL A 285 5.61 4.34 5.03
CA VAL A 285 4.47 4.61 5.92
C VAL A 285 4.90 4.51 7.38
N ASN A 286 4.44 5.44 8.22
CA ASN A 286 4.61 5.30 9.66
C ASN A 286 3.56 4.34 10.22
N ARG A 287 3.95 3.06 10.40
CA ARG A 287 3.04 2.01 10.88
C ARG A 287 2.42 2.33 12.23
N ARG A 288 3.18 2.93 13.15
CA ARG A 288 2.71 3.18 14.51
C ARG A 288 1.57 4.19 14.52
N SER A 289 1.73 5.31 13.83
CA SER A 289 0.72 6.38 13.80
C SER A 289 -0.60 5.90 13.18
N PHE A 290 -0.54 5.17 12.07
CA PHE A 290 -1.75 4.76 11.34
C PHE A 290 -2.37 3.46 11.84
N SER A 291 -1.58 2.51 12.36
CA SER A 291 -2.14 1.30 12.97
C SER A 291 -2.94 1.62 14.23
N VAL A 292 -2.45 2.53 15.06
CA VAL A 292 -3.18 2.99 16.26
C VAL A 292 -4.46 3.77 15.86
N ALA A 293 -4.36 4.67 14.86
CA ALA A 293 -5.52 5.42 14.38
C ALA A 293 -6.59 4.51 13.77
N ASN A 294 -6.19 3.53 12.96
CA ASN A 294 -7.11 2.57 12.36
C ASN A 294 -7.76 1.65 13.40
N PHE A 295 -7.00 1.20 14.41
CA PHE A 295 -7.52 0.32 15.46
C PHE A 295 -8.52 1.04 16.39
N ASN A 296 -8.27 2.32 16.70
CA ASN A 296 -9.14 3.14 17.55
C ASN A 296 -10.34 3.74 16.78
N ASN A 297 -10.48 3.48 15.48
CA ASN A 297 -11.59 3.98 14.70
C ASN A 297 -12.87 3.20 15.07
N PRO A 298 -13.94 3.87 15.59
CA PRO A 298 -15.21 3.21 15.97
C PRO A 298 -15.85 2.41 14.83
N LYS A 299 -15.54 2.73 13.58
CA LYS A 299 -16.04 1.98 12.39
C LYS A 299 -15.55 0.53 12.34
N TYR A 300 -14.47 0.18 13.05
CA TYR A 300 -13.88 -1.17 13.10
C TYR A 300 -13.94 -1.82 14.49
N ALA A 301 -14.53 -1.14 15.47
CA ALA A 301 -14.67 -1.65 16.85
C ALA A 301 -15.74 -2.75 17.01
N THR A 302 -16.35 -3.20 15.93
CA THR A 302 -17.37 -4.27 15.95
C THR A 302 -17.09 -5.27 14.83
N VAL A 303 -16.26 -6.25 15.13
CA VAL A 303 -16.38 -7.64 14.62
C VAL A 303 -15.84 -8.56 15.69
#